data_5e8721bd81fb9cf9c8918184b600b374
#
_entry.id   5e8721bd81fb9cf9c8918184b600b374
#
_cell.length_a   1.000
_cell.length_b   1.000
_cell.length_c   1.000
_cell.angle_alpha   90.00
_cell.angle_beta   90.00
_cell.angle_gamma   90.00
#
_symmetry.space_group_name_H-M   'P 1'
#
loop_
_entity.id
_entity.type
_entity.pdbx_description
1 polymer ?
#
loop_
_entity_poly.entity_id
_entity_poly.type
_entity_poly.pdbx_seq_one_letter_code
_entity_poly.pdbx_strand_id
1 'polypeptide(L)'
;LWEELGTEILGEELAAKFDEAFVQPLDNNDNTGEKNELASLIGSFNPSWDEDGGTDEAFFRAVSVAGMILDNKFARYLGNERADKRIEEILETQNPEADSRILVLPEFIPCQKRLSETDIAFVIFPSNRGGYCIQPQKKEYSLNYKCSFPSEWLGLENEELQKETGLSSASFCHKGGFLMTTATLEDARKACQISLDTFTDEITLVNLSSDTSTNTLLMKLPELTHVKIIHKPLPDLPALDINGIYAEVEMEKTEWKKYIKDLVKDLLKTKPEAVYVDGDMFSLYPVVHQLRKKHIPVLTSVTKDGEKLIIRIPSGS
;
A
#
# COMPACT_ATOMS: atom_id res chain seq x y z
N LEU A 1 -18.39 -1.61 25.48
CA LEU A 1 -17.18 -1.23 26.23
C LEU A 1 -16.30 -0.26 25.43
N TRP A 2 -15.95 -0.60 24.17
CA TRP A 2 -15.16 0.32 23.33
C TRP A 2 -15.91 1.62 22.99
N GLU A 3 -17.18 1.54 22.63
CA GLU A 3 -18.05 2.69 22.38
C GLU A 3 -18.10 3.69 23.55
N GLU A 4 -17.93 3.20 24.78
CA GLU A 4 -17.94 4.03 25.99
C GLU A 4 -16.57 4.60 26.34
N LEU A 5 -15.51 3.79 26.19
CA LEU A 5 -14.17 4.14 26.66
C LEU A 5 -13.25 4.67 25.55
N GLY A 6 -13.52 4.31 24.30
CA GLY A 6 -12.63 4.63 23.19
C GLY A 6 -12.38 6.12 23.00
N THR A 7 -13.44 6.92 23.10
CA THR A 7 -13.36 8.38 22.99
C THR A 7 -12.58 9.01 24.16
N GLU A 8 -12.70 8.47 25.35
CA GLU A 8 -11.93 8.94 26.52
C GLU A 8 -10.43 8.65 26.36
N ILE A 9 -10.08 7.49 25.77
CA ILE A 9 -8.67 7.04 25.61
C ILE A 9 -7.98 7.72 24.44
N LEU A 10 -8.64 7.85 23.27
CA LEU A 10 -8.02 8.26 22.02
C LEU A 10 -8.60 9.55 21.43
N GLY A 11 -9.69 10.09 21.97
CA GLY A 11 -10.50 11.12 21.31
C GLY A 11 -11.40 10.52 20.22
N GLU A 12 -12.41 11.29 19.80
CA GLU A 12 -13.49 10.81 18.93
C GLU A 12 -12.98 10.25 17.59
N GLU A 13 -12.15 11.01 16.89
CA GLU A 13 -11.66 10.64 15.54
C GLU A 13 -10.76 9.40 15.56
N LEU A 14 -9.79 9.35 16.48
CA LEU A 14 -8.89 8.19 16.58
C LEU A 14 -9.59 6.97 17.13
N ALA A 15 -10.56 7.14 18.01
CA ALA A 15 -11.37 6.04 18.51
C ALA A 15 -12.18 5.36 17.41
N ALA A 16 -12.79 6.14 16.50
CA ALA A 16 -13.50 5.60 15.35
C ALA A 16 -12.55 4.85 14.39
N LYS A 17 -11.38 5.40 14.08
CA LYS A 17 -10.37 4.72 13.26
C LYS A 17 -9.85 3.44 13.90
N PHE A 18 -9.68 3.44 15.22
CA PHE A 18 -9.24 2.26 15.97
C PHE A 18 -10.32 1.19 16.01
N ASP A 19 -11.58 1.60 16.18
CA ASP A 19 -12.73 0.72 16.14
C ASP A 19 -12.77 -0.08 14.82
N GLU A 20 -12.82 0.63 13.70
CA GLU A 20 -12.85 0.03 12.37
C GLU A 20 -11.66 -0.91 12.09
N ALA A 21 -10.45 -0.46 12.45
CA ALA A 21 -9.23 -1.19 12.08
C ALA A 21 -8.84 -2.31 13.07
N PHE A 22 -9.35 -2.29 14.29
CA PHE A 22 -8.90 -3.20 15.33
C PHE A 22 -10.04 -3.86 16.10
N VAL A 23 -11.02 -3.09 16.60
CA VAL A 23 -12.08 -3.64 17.47
C VAL A 23 -13.08 -4.46 16.68
N GLN A 24 -13.63 -3.89 15.58
CA GLN A 24 -14.59 -4.59 14.73
C GLN A 24 -14.07 -5.92 14.16
N PRO A 25 -12.82 -6.03 13.67
CA PRO A 25 -12.28 -7.32 13.23
C PRO A 25 -12.18 -8.38 14.34
N LEU A 26 -11.98 -7.97 15.59
CA LEU A 26 -12.00 -8.89 16.74
C LEU A 26 -13.42 -9.30 17.11
N ASP A 27 -14.35 -8.34 17.14
CA ASP A 27 -15.76 -8.57 17.39
C ASP A 27 -16.39 -9.48 16.32
N ASN A 28 -16.06 -9.25 15.05
CA ASN A 28 -16.47 -10.12 13.97
C ASN A 28 -15.93 -11.55 14.11
N ASN A 29 -14.69 -11.71 14.58
CA ASN A 29 -14.16 -13.04 14.88
C ASN A 29 -14.98 -13.76 15.97
N ASP A 30 -15.33 -13.07 17.04
CA ASP A 30 -16.12 -13.62 18.13
C ASP A 30 -17.54 -13.99 17.71
N ASN A 31 -18.21 -13.08 16.99
CA ASN A 31 -19.61 -13.24 16.61
C ASN A 31 -19.85 -14.17 15.41
N THR A 32 -18.90 -14.25 14.46
CA THR A 32 -19.10 -14.95 13.19
C THR A 32 -18.14 -16.12 12.96
N GLY A 33 -17.09 -16.22 13.77
CA GLY A 33 -15.98 -17.15 13.56
C GLY A 33 -15.05 -16.76 12.40
N GLU A 34 -15.13 -15.51 11.88
CA GLU A 34 -14.19 -15.01 10.90
C GLU A 34 -12.76 -15.06 11.45
N LYS A 35 -11.82 -15.58 10.65
CA LYS A 35 -10.44 -15.77 11.15
C LYS A 35 -9.75 -14.44 11.46
N ASN A 36 -9.31 -14.30 12.70
CA ASN A 36 -8.48 -13.20 13.15
C ASN A 36 -7.18 -13.76 13.75
N GLU A 37 -6.03 -13.32 13.22
CA GLU A 37 -4.71 -13.84 13.63
C GLU A 37 -4.40 -13.49 15.10
N LEU A 38 -4.79 -12.30 15.56
CA LEU A 38 -4.56 -11.88 16.94
C LEU A 38 -5.43 -12.69 17.91
N ALA A 39 -6.70 -12.89 17.59
CA ALA A 39 -7.59 -13.72 18.39
C ALA A 39 -7.05 -15.15 18.49
N SER A 40 -6.56 -15.72 17.38
CA SER A 40 -5.93 -17.04 17.37
C SER A 40 -4.66 -17.10 18.21
N LEU A 41 -3.84 -16.05 18.16
CA LEU A 41 -2.62 -15.96 18.95
C LEU A 41 -2.93 -15.88 20.45
N ILE A 42 -3.86 -15.04 20.85
CA ILE A 42 -4.31 -14.94 22.26
C ILE A 42 -4.96 -16.25 22.71
N GLY A 43 -5.78 -16.87 21.86
CA GLY A 43 -6.39 -18.17 22.12
C GLY A 43 -5.37 -19.31 22.32
N SER A 44 -4.16 -19.19 21.76
CA SER A 44 -3.09 -20.19 21.92
C SER A 44 -2.50 -20.26 23.34
N PHE A 45 -2.85 -19.31 24.22
CA PHE A 45 -2.49 -19.36 25.64
C PHE A 45 -3.34 -20.37 26.42
N ASN A 46 -4.48 -20.81 25.87
CA ASN A 46 -5.28 -21.85 26.54
C ASN A 46 -4.48 -23.14 26.67
N PRO A 47 -4.58 -23.85 27.81
CA PRO A 47 -3.98 -25.17 27.98
C PRO A 47 -4.48 -26.13 26.88
N SER A 48 -3.67 -27.16 26.57
CA SER A 48 -4.12 -28.25 25.72
C SER A 48 -5.28 -29.01 26.38
N TRP A 49 -6.15 -29.61 25.57
CA TRP A 49 -7.35 -30.33 26.04
C TRP A 49 -7.03 -31.50 27.00
N ASP A 50 -5.79 -31.99 26.96
CA ASP A 50 -5.27 -33.10 27.75
C ASP A 50 -4.37 -32.65 28.92
N GLU A 51 -4.25 -31.33 29.16
CA GLU A 51 -3.51 -30.81 30.30
C GLU A 51 -4.46 -30.49 31.46
N ASP A 52 -4.14 -31.05 32.65
CA ASP A 52 -4.88 -30.79 33.87
C ASP A 52 -4.38 -29.51 34.58
N GLY A 53 -5.23 -28.49 34.69
CA GLY A 53 -4.99 -27.28 35.46
C GLY A 53 -4.32 -26.14 34.72
N GLY A 54 -4.06 -25.02 35.43
CA GLY A 54 -3.36 -23.87 34.87
C GLY A 54 -4.21 -22.90 34.03
N THR A 55 -5.53 -23.07 33.99
CA THR A 55 -6.45 -22.18 33.23
C THR A 55 -6.37 -20.72 33.67
N ASP A 56 -6.34 -20.45 34.98
CA ASP A 56 -6.26 -19.10 35.52
C ASP A 56 -4.91 -18.44 35.17
N GLU A 57 -3.82 -19.20 35.33
CA GLU A 57 -2.48 -18.69 34.96
C GLU A 57 -2.37 -18.42 33.44
N ALA A 58 -2.93 -19.30 32.62
CA ALA A 58 -2.99 -19.13 31.17
C ALA A 58 -3.81 -17.90 30.78
N PHE A 59 -4.97 -17.71 31.42
CA PHE A 59 -5.81 -16.53 31.25
C PHE A 59 -5.08 -15.24 31.62
N PHE A 60 -4.45 -15.15 32.78
CA PHE A 60 -3.72 -13.93 33.16
C PHE A 60 -2.50 -13.66 32.28
N ARG A 61 -1.84 -14.68 31.76
CA ARG A 61 -0.79 -14.52 30.74
C ARG A 61 -1.36 -13.92 29.44
N ALA A 62 -2.48 -14.45 28.96
CA ALA A 62 -3.18 -13.95 27.79
C ALA A 62 -3.61 -12.48 27.97
N VAL A 63 -4.20 -12.14 29.14
CA VAL A 63 -4.57 -10.75 29.49
C VAL A 63 -3.36 -9.82 29.48
N SER A 64 -2.24 -10.25 30.07
CA SER A 64 -1.01 -9.45 30.09
C SER A 64 -0.47 -9.17 28.69
N VAL A 65 -0.46 -10.16 27.79
CA VAL A 65 -0.04 -9.99 26.39
C VAL A 65 -1.00 -9.11 25.63
N ALA A 66 -2.31 -9.29 25.79
CA ALA A 66 -3.32 -8.45 25.16
C ALA A 66 -3.18 -6.98 25.59
N GLY A 67 -2.94 -6.73 26.89
CA GLY A 67 -2.68 -5.40 27.43
C GLY A 67 -1.46 -4.73 26.79
N MET A 68 -0.33 -5.44 26.72
CA MET A 68 0.88 -4.91 26.05
C MET A 68 0.64 -4.58 24.56
N ILE A 69 -0.15 -5.39 23.86
CA ILE A 69 -0.50 -5.13 22.46
C ILE A 69 -1.35 -3.86 22.35
N LEU A 70 -2.35 -3.69 23.21
CA LEU A 70 -3.22 -2.52 23.23
C LEU A 70 -2.43 -1.25 23.55
N ASP A 71 -1.59 -1.26 24.57
CA ASP A 71 -0.76 -0.12 24.95
C ASP A 71 0.14 0.34 23.80
N ASN A 72 0.79 -0.61 23.13
CA ASN A 72 1.63 -0.32 21.96
C ASN A 72 0.82 0.23 20.78
N LYS A 73 -0.39 -0.28 20.56
CA LYS A 73 -1.28 0.23 19.52
C LYS A 73 -1.73 1.65 19.83
N PHE A 74 -2.18 1.95 21.04
CA PHE A 74 -2.57 3.30 21.46
C PHE A 74 -1.40 4.27 21.35
N ALA A 75 -0.23 3.90 21.86
CA ALA A 75 0.97 4.73 21.72
C ALA A 75 1.30 5.05 20.26
N ARG A 76 1.11 4.08 19.35
CA ARG A 76 1.34 4.27 17.91
C ARG A 76 0.30 5.21 17.27
N TYR A 77 -1.00 5.05 17.61
CA TYR A 77 -2.05 5.93 17.09
C TYR A 77 -1.82 7.37 17.52
N LEU A 78 -1.60 7.60 18.81
CA LEU A 78 -1.27 8.92 19.35
C LEU A 78 0.06 9.48 18.81
N GLY A 79 1.04 8.61 18.57
CA GLY A 79 2.31 8.98 17.95
C GLY A 79 2.14 9.47 16.51
N ASN A 80 1.30 8.81 15.73
CA ASN A 80 0.99 9.22 14.36
C ASN A 80 0.25 10.56 14.33
N GLU A 81 -0.72 10.78 15.23
CA GLU A 81 -1.40 12.07 15.35
C GLU A 81 -0.44 13.23 15.66
N ARG A 82 0.49 13.01 16.60
CA ARG A 82 1.53 14.02 16.88
C ARG A 82 2.43 14.26 15.67
N ALA A 83 2.75 13.21 14.91
CA ALA A 83 3.52 13.34 13.69
C ALA A 83 2.77 14.14 12.62
N ASP A 84 1.50 13.87 12.41
CA ASP A 84 0.66 14.60 11.45
C ASP A 84 0.60 16.10 11.79
N LYS A 85 0.33 16.47 13.06
CA LYS A 85 0.34 17.84 13.53
C LYS A 85 1.71 18.52 13.32
N ARG A 86 2.79 17.78 13.59
CA ARG A 86 4.15 18.33 13.41
C ARG A 86 4.49 18.57 11.94
N ILE A 87 4.01 17.71 11.04
CA ILE A 87 4.16 17.91 9.60
C ILE A 87 3.36 19.13 9.13
N GLU A 88 2.14 19.35 9.62
CA GLU A 88 1.34 20.53 9.30
C GLU A 88 2.06 21.82 9.69
N GLU A 89 2.58 21.92 10.92
CA GLU A 89 3.38 23.06 11.38
C GLU A 89 4.60 23.33 10.48
N ILE A 90 5.29 22.28 10.04
CA ILE A 90 6.45 22.39 9.16
C ILE A 90 6.04 22.88 7.77
N LEU A 91 4.92 22.38 7.23
CA LEU A 91 4.39 22.79 5.93
C LEU A 91 4.00 24.28 5.93
N GLU A 92 3.39 24.78 7.01
CA GLU A 92 3.04 26.20 7.16
C GLU A 92 4.27 27.12 7.19
N THR A 93 5.39 26.62 7.67
CA THR A 93 6.65 27.38 7.82
C THR A 93 7.66 27.13 6.70
N GLN A 94 7.31 26.31 5.69
CA GLN A 94 8.21 26.01 4.58
C GLN A 94 8.57 27.28 3.80
N ASN A 95 9.86 27.43 3.45
CA ASN A 95 10.34 28.56 2.67
C ASN A 95 9.67 28.57 1.27
N PRO A 96 8.93 29.62 0.90
CA PRO A 96 8.26 29.71 -0.40
C PRO A 96 9.22 29.77 -1.61
N GLU A 97 10.51 30.08 -1.39
CA GLU A 97 11.53 30.10 -2.45
C GLU A 97 12.11 28.71 -2.74
N ALA A 98 11.87 27.72 -1.87
CA ALA A 98 12.28 26.33 -2.10
C ALA A 98 11.29 25.62 -3.04
N ASP A 99 11.77 24.62 -3.80
CA ASP A 99 10.85 23.76 -4.57
C ASP A 99 9.85 23.10 -3.61
N SER A 100 8.59 23.42 -3.76
CA SER A 100 7.50 22.94 -2.91
C SER A 100 7.33 21.42 -2.92
N ARG A 101 7.94 20.72 -3.91
CA ARG A 101 7.93 19.26 -4.02
C ARG A 101 8.99 18.56 -3.16
N ILE A 102 9.87 19.34 -2.48
CA ILE A 102 10.93 18.81 -1.62
C ILE A 102 10.73 19.33 -0.20
N LEU A 103 10.40 18.44 0.73
CA LEU A 103 10.26 18.78 2.15
C LEU A 103 11.51 18.37 2.93
N VAL A 104 12.08 19.31 3.70
CA VAL A 104 13.19 19.02 4.62
C VAL A 104 12.69 19.00 6.04
N LEU A 105 12.83 17.87 6.70
CA LEU A 105 12.45 17.69 8.09
C LEU A 105 13.65 17.85 9.02
N PRO A 106 13.47 18.38 10.24
CA PRO A 106 14.53 18.50 11.23
C PRO A 106 14.97 17.15 11.80
N GLU A 107 14.10 16.14 11.71
CA GLU A 107 14.30 14.79 12.19
C GLU A 107 13.41 13.82 11.40
N PHE A 108 13.57 12.51 11.59
CA PHE A 108 12.63 11.54 11.02
C PHE A 108 11.25 11.68 11.67
N ILE A 109 10.25 12.04 10.88
CA ILE A 109 8.83 12.10 11.26
C ILE A 109 8.05 11.20 10.29
N PRO A 110 7.25 10.24 10.77
CA PRO A 110 6.36 9.47 9.90
C PRO A 110 5.37 10.41 9.19
N CYS A 111 5.47 10.53 7.87
CA CYS A 111 4.71 11.54 7.12
C CYS A 111 4.04 11.00 5.85
N GLN A 112 4.29 9.74 5.48
CA GLN A 112 3.87 9.22 4.17
C GLN A 112 2.35 9.32 3.95
N LYS A 113 1.54 9.03 4.97
CA LYS A 113 0.08 9.12 4.87
C LYS A 113 -0.37 10.57 4.69
N ARG A 114 0.17 11.48 5.49
CA ARG A 114 -0.20 12.91 5.45
C ARG A 114 0.25 13.58 4.15
N LEU A 115 1.40 13.17 3.61
CA LEU A 115 1.94 13.75 2.38
C LEU A 115 1.41 13.10 1.09
N SER A 116 0.67 11.98 1.17
CA SER A 116 0.13 11.32 -0.03
C SER A 116 -0.77 12.22 -0.86
N GLU A 117 -1.54 13.10 -0.21
CA GLU A 117 -2.49 14.03 -0.82
C GLU A 117 -1.86 15.39 -1.22
N THR A 118 -0.56 15.59 -1.00
CA THR A 118 0.18 16.82 -1.34
C THR A 118 1.03 16.63 -2.59
N ASP A 119 1.60 17.72 -3.13
CA ASP A 119 2.54 17.65 -4.28
C ASP A 119 3.97 17.28 -3.86
N ILE A 120 4.25 17.11 -2.57
CA ILE A 120 5.58 16.75 -2.07
C ILE A 120 5.97 15.38 -2.61
N ALA A 121 7.06 15.37 -3.39
CA ALA A 121 7.59 14.18 -4.01
C ALA A 121 8.73 13.54 -3.21
N PHE A 122 9.51 14.35 -2.49
CA PHE A 122 10.64 13.91 -1.68
C PHE A 122 10.62 14.49 -0.28
N VAL A 123 11.04 13.67 0.68
CA VAL A 123 11.32 14.10 2.05
C VAL A 123 12.79 13.85 2.37
N ILE A 124 13.47 14.86 2.91
CA ILE A 124 14.86 14.80 3.37
C ILE A 124 14.87 14.95 4.88
N PHE A 125 15.59 14.10 5.59
CA PHE A 125 15.78 14.20 7.05
C PHE A 125 17.15 13.70 7.48
N PRO A 126 17.67 14.17 8.62
CA PRO A 126 18.95 13.70 9.17
C PRO A 126 18.93 12.20 9.46
N SER A 127 19.99 11.50 9.10
CA SER A 127 20.17 10.09 9.40
C SER A 127 20.80 9.89 10.78
N ASN A 128 20.33 8.91 11.54
CA ASN A 128 20.96 8.52 12.81
C ASN A 128 22.41 8.00 12.66
N ARG A 129 22.82 7.72 11.41
CA ARG A 129 24.19 7.25 11.07
C ARG A 129 25.06 8.38 10.54
N GLY A 130 24.59 9.61 10.58
CA GLY A 130 25.21 10.78 9.97
C GLY A 130 24.72 11.02 8.54
N GLY A 131 24.81 12.27 8.09
CA GLY A 131 24.30 12.69 6.80
C GLY A 131 22.78 12.76 6.74
N TYR A 132 22.22 12.61 5.56
CA TYR A 132 20.81 12.78 5.26
C TYR A 132 20.23 11.59 4.52
N CYS A 133 19.00 11.25 4.86
CA CYS A 133 18.15 10.31 4.14
C CYS A 133 17.21 11.07 3.22
N ILE A 134 16.98 10.53 2.03
CA ILE A 134 16.04 11.04 1.03
C ILE A 134 15.02 9.92 0.77
N GLN A 135 13.75 10.21 0.99
CA GLN A 135 12.65 9.25 0.75
C GLN A 135 11.66 9.80 -0.27
N PRO A 136 11.48 9.14 -1.42
CA PRO A 136 10.41 9.47 -2.34
C PRO A 136 9.04 9.15 -1.72
N GLN A 137 8.08 10.04 -1.96
CA GLN A 137 6.72 9.89 -1.46
C GLN A 137 5.85 9.16 -2.48
N LYS A 138 4.97 8.29 -1.99
CA LYS A 138 4.05 7.54 -2.85
C LYS A 138 2.87 8.41 -3.27
N LYS A 139 2.33 8.12 -4.45
CA LYS A 139 1.02 8.58 -4.86
C LYS A 139 -0.05 7.99 -3.94
N GLU A 140 -1.13 8.70 -3.76
CA GLU A 140 -2.28 8.23 -3.00
C GLU A 140 -2.85 6.95 -3.64
N TYR A 141 -3.18 5.96 -2.82
CA TYR A 141 -3.72 4.65 -3.25
C TYR A 141 -2.91 3.96 -4.35
N SER A 142 -1.61 4.20 -4.43
CA SER A 142 -0.72 3.62 -5.43
C SER A 142 0.51 2.98 -4.80
N LEU A 143 1.11 2.02 -5.52
CA LEU A 143 2.43 1.46 -5.18
C LEU A 143 3.57 2.32 -5.72
N ASN A 144 3.28 3.25 -6.62
CA ASN A 144 4.25 4.09 -7.30
C ASN A 144 4.57 5.34 -6.50
N TYR A 145 5.76 5.89 -6.74
CA TYR A 145 6.18 7.16 -6.19
C TYR A 145 5.68 8.31 -7.05
N LYS A 146 5.48 9.48 -6.46
CA LYS A 146 5.19 10.73 -7.18
C LYS A 146 6.35 11.12 -8.10
N CYS A 147 7.57 10.86 -7.63
CA CYS A 147 8.80 10.92 -8.39
C CYS A 147 9.74 9.81 -7.91
N SER A 148 10.39 9.11 -8.83
CA SER A 148 11.38 8.07 -8.52
C SER A 148 12.79 8.59 -8.72
N PHE A 149 13.77 8.00 -8.05
CA PHE A 149 15.18 8.19 -8.43
C PHE A 149 15.42 7.63 -9.84
N PRO A 150 16.35 8.19 -10.61
CA PRO A 150 16.80 7.61 -11.87
C PRO A 150 17.15 6.13 -11.71
N SER A 151 16.78 5.32 -12.68
CA SER A 151 16.97 3.86 -12.65
C SER A 151 18.44 3.47 -12.53
N GLU A 152 19.31 4.28 -13.10
CA GLU A 152 20.78 4.12 -13.12
C GLU A 152 21.40 4.21 -11.73
N TRP A 153 20.73 4.90 -10.79
CA TRP A 153 21.21 5.06 -9.41
C TRP A 153 20.87 3.87 -8.51
N LEU A 154 19.88 3.07 -8.91
CA LEU A 154 19.31 2.03 -8.05
C LEU A 154 20.30 0.90 -7.79
N GLY A 155 20.60 0.68 -6.51
CA GLY A 155 21.51 -0.36 -6.04
C GLY A 155 22.98 0.03 -6.05
N LEU A 156 23.32 1.29 -6.45
CA LEU A 156 24.67 1.81 -6.40
C LEU A 156 25.03 2.33 -5.00
N GLU A 157 26.33 2.30 -4.70
CA GLU A 157 26.91 2.74 -3.44
C GLU A 157 28.20 3.51 -3.66
N ASN A 158 28.50 4.42 -2.74
CA ASN A 158 29.79 5.12 -2.62
C ASN A 158 30.31 5.68 -3.97
N GLU A 159 31.52 5.31 -4.38
CA GLU A 159 32.19 5.86 -5.57
C GLU A 159 31.40 5.63 -6.88
N GLU A 160 30.74 4.48 -7.02
CA GLU A 160 29.91 4.20 -8.19
C GLU A 160 28.70 5.15 -8.26
N LEU A 161 28.03 5.34 -7.12
CA LEU A 161 26.92 6.26 -7.02
C LEU A 161 27.35 7.71 -7.23
N GLN A 162 28.48 8.12 -6.65
CA GLN A 162 29.02 9.48 -6.81
C GLN A 162 29.35 9.77 -8.29
N LYS A 163 29.95 8.80 -8.97
CA LYS A 163 30.28 8.92 -10.39
C LYS A 163 29.02 9.05 -11.25
N GLU A 164 28.01 8.24 -10.96
CA GLU A 164 26.77 8.22 -11.73
C GLU A 164 25.90 9.47 -11.49
N THR A 165 25.82 9.90 -10.24
CA THR A 165 25.00 11.08 -9.85
C THR A 165 25.71 12.41 -10.05
N GLY A 166 27.05 12.44 -10.08
CA GLY A 166 27.86 13.64 -9.98
C GLY A 166 27.84 14.29 -8.59
N LEU A 167 27.32 13.61 -7.57
CA LEU A 167 27.19 14.11 -6.20
C LEU A 167 28.26 13.51 -5.31
N SER A 168 29.23 14.32 -4.87
CA SER A 168 30.43 13.86 -4.16
C SER A 168 30.17 13.23 -2.79
N SER A 169 29.01 13.50 -2.19
CA SER A 169 28.63 12.96 -0.89
C SER A 169 27.55 11.87 -0.95
N ALA A 170 27.14 11.44 -2.14
CA ALA A 170 26.21 10.34 -2.29
C ALA A 170 26.85 9.02 -1.81
N SER A 171 26.13 8.31 -0.93
CA SER A 171 26.70 7.12 -0.28
C SER A 171 25.94 5.83 -0.55
N PHE A 172 24.64 5.90 -0.78
CA PHE A 172 23.80 4.72 -0.98
C PHE A 172 22.49 5.09 -1.70
N CYS A 173 22.09 4.26 -2.67
CA CYS A 173 20.74 4.29 -3.24
C CYS A 173 20.17 2.87 -3.22
N HIS A 174 19.07 2.68 -2.49
CA HIS A 174 18.47 1.36 -2.35
C HIS A 174 17.94 0.84 -3.69
N LYS A 175 18.17 -0.44 -3.98
CA LYS A 175 17.73 -1.10 -5.23
C LYS A 175 16.22 -0.95 -5.51
N GLY A 176 15.40 -0.88 -4.45
CA GLY A 176 13.96 -0.64 -4.55
C GLY A 176 13.57 0.82 -4.69
N GLY A 177 14.52 1.77 -4.73
CA GLY A 177 14.28 3.20 -4.93
C GLY A 177 13.53 3.90 -3.78
N PHE A 178 13.42 3.30 -2.59
CA PHE A 178 12.68 3.90 -1.49
C PHE A 178 13.54 4.77 -0.55
N LEU A 179 14.86 4.73 -0.71
CA LEU A 179 15.80 5.45 0.14
C LEU A 179 17.08 5.73 -0.63
N MET A 180 17.57 6.96 -0.52
CA MET A 180 18.92 7.36 -0.88
C MET A 180 19.56 8.09 0.30
N THR A 181 20.90 8.04 0.43
CA THR A 181 21.64 8.76 1.47
C THR A 181 22.78 9.57 0.90
N THR A 182 23.01 10.74 1.53
CA THR A 182 24.11 11.66 1.21
C THR A 182 24.74 12.16 2.51
N ALA A 183 25.99 12.63 2.49
CA ALA A 183 26.60 13.20 3.68
C ALA A 183 26.17 14.67 3.90
N THR A 184 25.74 15.39 2.86
CA THR A 184 25.37 16.81 2.95
C THR A 184 23.92 17.04 2.53
N LEU A 185 23.27 18.05 3.14
CA LEU A 185 21.92 18.47 2.75
C LEU A 185 21.91 19.06 1.33
N GLU A 186 22.99 19.71 0.92
CA GLU A 186 23.12 20.29 -0.42
C GLU A 186 23.00 19.18 -1.49
N ASP A 187 23.77 18.11 -1.36
CA ASP A 187 23.71 16.99 -2.30
C ASP A 187 22.37 16.24 -2.20
N ALA A 188 21.76 16.16 -1.00
CA ALA A 188 20.42 15.61 -0.87
C ALA A 188 19.39 16.42 -1.69
N ARG A 189 19.42 17.74 -1.62
CA ARG A 189 18.54 18.61 -2.42
C ARG A 189 18.82 18.48 -3.93
N LYS A 190 20.12 18.43 -4.32
CA LYS A 190 20.50 18.23 -5.72
C LYS A 190 20.01 16.88 -6.26
N ALA A 191 20.12 15.81 -5.47
CA ALA A 191 19.60 14.50 -5.84
C ALA A 191 18.08 14.53 -6.10
N CYS A 192 17.32 15.21 -5.22
CA CYS A 192 15.89 15.39 -5.45
C CYS A 192 15.62 16.19 -6.74
N GLN A 193 16.35 17.28 -6.97
CA GLN A 193 16.15 18.14 -8.13
C GLN A 193 16.46 17.38 -9.43
N ILE A 194 17.59 16.68 -9.51
CA ILE A 194 17.94 15.86 -10.68
C ILE A 194 16.84 14.84 -10.94
N SER A 195 16.34 14.19 -9.87
CA SER A 195 15.27 13.21 -10.00
C SER A 195 13.99 13.85 -10.54
N LEU A 196 13.61 15.04 -10.04
CA LEU A 196 12.44 15.78 -10.53
C LEU A 196 12.56 16.23 -11.98
N ASP A 197 13.76 16.63 -12.40
CA ASP A 197 14.03 17.15 -13.75
C ASP A 197 14.10 16.01 -14.80
N THR A 198 14.45 14.81 -14.38
CA THR A 198 14.59 13.64 -15.25
C THR A 198 13.39 12.69 -15.22
N PHE A 199 12.52 12.85 -14.22
CA PHE A 199 11.38 11.95 -14.02
C PHE A 199 10.33 12.12 -15.10
N THR A 200 9.99 10.99 -15.72
CA THR A 200 8.84 10.91 -16.62
C THR A 200 7.76 10.09 -15.94
N ASP A 201 6.60 10.67 -15.70
CA ASP A 201 5.46 9.98 -15.08
C ASP A 201 4.83 9.02 -16.10
N GLU A 202 5.44 7.86 -16.26
CA GLU A 202 4.90 6.78 -17.09
C GLU A 202 3.90 5.96 -16.25
N ILE A 203 2.62 6.05 -16.60
CA ILE A 203 1.55 5.30 -15.95
C ILE A 203 1.44 3.92 -16.57
N THR A 204 1.65 2.88 -15.79
CA THR A 204 1.47 1.49 -16.24
C THR A 204 0.04 1.02 -15.97
N LEU A 205 -0.70 0.69 -17.02
CA LEU A 205 -1.97 -0.01 -16.94
C LEU A 205 -1.78 -1.46 -17.39
N VAL A 206 -2.37 -2.41 -16.65
CA VAL A 206 -2.39 -3.81 -17.07
C VAL A 206 -3.78 -4.16 -17.58
N ASN A 207 -3.86 -4.65 -18.80
CA ASN A 207 -5.09 -5.14 -19.40
C ASN A 207 -5.13 -6.67 -19.31
N LEU A 208 -6.06 -7.20 -18.54
CA LEU A 208 -6.29 -8.64 -18.35
C LEU A 208 -7.39 -9.20 -19.27
N SER A 209 -8.05 -8.35 -20.07
CA SER A 209 -9.07 -8.84 -21.02
C SER A 209 -8.41 -9.56 -22.19
N SER A 210 -9.17 -10.44 -22.85
CA SER A 210 -8.77 -11.06 -24.14
C SER A 210 -8.84 -10.08 -25.30
N ASP A 211 -9.59 -8.97 -25.15
CA ASP A 211 -9.81 -7.98 -26.19
C ASP A 211 -8.75 -6.86 -26.17
N THR A 212 -7.87 -6.87 -27.16
CA THR A 212 -6.82 -5.84 -27.32
C THR A 212 -7.38 -4.49 -27.79
N SER A 213 -8.60 -4.45 -28.37
CA SER A 213 -9.21 -3.18 -28.81
C SER A 213 -9.44 -2.22 -27.61
N THR A 214 -9.60 -2.77 -26.42
CA THR A 214 -9.74 -2.02 -25.19
C THR A 214 -8.50 -1.17 -24.87
N ASN A 215 -7.31 -1.55 -25.34
CA ASN A 215 -6.10 -0.75 -25.17
C ASN A 215 -6.26 0.67 -25.74
N THR A 216 -6.96 0.80 -26.87
CA THR A 216 -7.23 2.10 -27.48
C THR A 216 -8.16 2.97 -26.62
N LEU A 217 -9.10 2.36 -25.89
CA LEU A 217 -9.96 3.07 -24.96
C LEU A 217 -9.18 3.49 -23.69
N LEU A 218 -8.33 2.61 -23.18
CA LEU A 218 -7.49 2.91 -22.01
C LEU A 218 -6.50 4.05 -22.30
N MET A 219 -5.96 4.14 -23.50
CA MET A 219 -5.09 5.23 -23.93
C MET A 219 -5.80 6.59 -24.03
N LYS A 220 -7.12 6.60 -24.14
CA LYS A 220 -7.94 7.82 -24.25
C LYS A 220 -8.47 8.31 -22.90
N LEU A 221 -8.09 7.66 -21.79
CA LEU A 221 -8.49 8.15 -20.47
C LEU A 221 -7.96 9.57 -20.29
N PRO A 222 -8.85 10.57 -20.03
CA PRO A 222 -8.44 11.94 -19.78
C PRO A 222 -7.50 11.95 -18.56
N GLU A 223 -6.47 12.75 -18.54
CA GLU A 223 -5.49 12.88 -17.46
C GLU A 223 -4.25 11.99 -17.55
N LEU A 224 -4.17 11.08 -18.54
CA LEU A 224 -3.00 10.21 -18.68
C LEU A 224 -2.12 10.67 -19.84
N THR A 225 -1.00 11.31 -19.56
CA THR A 225 -0.09 11.84 -20.60
C THR A 225 0.88 10.81 -21.17
N HIS A 226 1.32 9.85 -20.35
CA HIS A 226 2.25 8.80 -20.75
C HIS A 226 1.76 7.46 -20.21
N VAL A 227 0.99 6.73 -21.02
CA VAL A 227 0.41 5.44 -20.64
C VAL A 227 1.14 4.30 -21.30
N LYS A 228 1.69 3.40 -20.52
CA LYS A 228 2.18 2.10 -20.94
C LYS A 228 1.14 1.04 -20.63
N ILE A 229 0.64 0.36 -21.64
CA ILE A 229 -0.30 -0.74 -21.46
C ILE A 229 0.45 -2.07 -21.57
N ILE A 230 0.38 -2.86 -20.52
CA ILE A 230 0.84 -4.24 -20.53
C ILE A 230 -0.39 -5.12 -20.75
N HIS A 231 -0.49 -5.75 -21.91
CA HIS A 231 -1.55 -6.71 -22.20
C HIS A 231 -1.14 -8.09 -21.69
N LYS A 232 -1.91 -8.62 -20.74
CA LYS A 232 -1.68 -9.93 -20.13
C LYS A 232 -3.03 -10.61 -19.95
N PRO A 233 -3.62 -11.15 -21.03
CA PRO A 233 -4.94 -11.75 -20.95
C PRO A 233 -4.96 -12.87 -19.91
N LEU A 234 -6.06 -12.95 -19.17
CA LEU A 234 -6.31 -14.12 -18.33
C LEU A 234 -6.41 -15.34 -19.24
N PRO A 235 -5.81 -16.48 -18.85
CA PRO A 235 -6.06 -17.72 -19.55
C PRO A 235 -7.54 -18.04 -19.48
N ASP A 236 -8.03 -18.78 -20.48
CA ASP A 236 -9.38 -19.33 -20.43
C ASP A 236 -9.54 -20.09 -19.13
N LEU A 237 -10.36 -19.55 -18.25
CA LEU A 237 -10.69 -20.24 -17.03
C LEU A 237 -11.49 -21.46 -17.41
N PRO A 238 -11.23 -22.63 -16.79
CA PRO A 238 -12.03 -23.78 -17.09
C PRO A 238 -13.49 -23.42 -16.92
N ALA A 239 -14.26 -23.58 -18.01
CA ALA A 239 -15.68 -23.31 -18.01
C ALA A 239 -16.29 -24.08 -16.84
N LEU A 240 -16.93 -23.34 -15.92
CA LEU A 240 -17.79 -23.95 -14.93
C LEU A 240 -18.94 -24.60 -15.71
N ASP A 241 -18.88 -25.90 -15.93
CA ASP A 241 -19.99 -26.63 -16.52
C ASP A 241 -21.13 -26.64 -15.50
N ILE A 242 -22.02 -25.65 -15.63
CA ILE A 242 -23.22 -25.51 -14.79
C ILE A 242 -24.31 -26.45 -15.35
N ASN A 243 -24.00 -27.69 -15.56
CA ASN A 243 -25.00 -28.70 -15.98
C ASN A 243 -25.78 -29.31 -14.81
N GLY A 244 -25.74 -28.66 -13.65
CA GLY A 244 -26.55 -29.04 -12.49
C GLY A 244 -26.68 -27.89 -11.49
N ILE A 245 -27.79 -27.94 -10.74
CA ILE A 245 -28.11 -26.95 -9.69
C ILE A 245 -27.03 -26.91 -8.58
N TYR A 246 -26.14 -27.90 -8.56
CA TYR A 246 -24.95 -28.00 -7.69
C TYR A 246 -23.79 -28.59 -8.50
N ALA A 247 -23.22 -27.82 -9.42
CA ALA A 247 -21.88 -28.11 -9.89
C ALA A 247 -20.93 -27.81 -8.72
N GLU A 248 -20.59 -28.81 -7.94
CA GLU A 248 -19.37 -28.75 -7.14
C GLU A 248 -18.21 -28.65 -8.12
N VAL A 249 -17.73 -27.43 -8.32
CA VAL A 249 -16.49 -27.21 -9.01
C VAL A 249 -15.39 -27.69 -8.07
N GLU A 250 -15.15 -28.95 -8.06
CA GLU A 250 -13.89 -29.56 -7.64
C GLU A 250 -12.79 -29.37 -8.69
N MET A 251 -12.71 -28.22 -9.25
CA MET A 251 -11.42 -27.69 -9.58
C MET A 251 -10.76 -27.47 -8.24
N GLU A 252 -9.73 -28.22 -7.93
CA GLU A 252 -9.15 -28.21 -6.60
C GLU A 252 -9.00 -26.77 -6.14
N LYS A 253 -9.86 -26.37 -5.22
CA LYS A 253 -9.99 -25.00 -4.65
C LYS A 253 -8.63 -24.43 -4.28
N THR A 254 -7.65 -25.29 -4.10
CA THR A 254 -6.26 -25.05 -3.78
C THR A 254 -5.44 -24.60 -4.99
N GLU A 255 -5.63 -25.22 -6.17
CA GLU A 255 -4.89 -24.85 -7.40
C GLU A 255 -5.36 -23.51 -7.94
N TRP A 256 -6.67 -23.28 -7.96
CA TRP A 256 -7.23 -22.00 -8.36
C TRP A 256 -6.79 -20.86 -7.45
N LYS A 257 -6.84 -21.03 -6.12
CA LYS A 257 -6.34 -20.05 -5.17
C LYS A 257 -4.86 -19.75 -5.36
N LYS A 258 -4.06 -20.78 -5.63
CA LYS A 258 -2.63 -20.64 -5.91
C LYS A 258 -2.42 -19.86 -7.20
N TYR A 259 -3.13 -20.24 -8.28
CA TYR A 259 -3.06 -19.54 -9.56
C TYR A 259 -3.36 -18.05 -9.44
N ILE A 260 -4.47 -17.67 -8.79
CA ILE A 260 -4.83 -16.25 -8.56
C ILE A 260 -3.76 -15.54 -7.73
N LYS A 261 -3.25 -16.17 -6.69
CA LYS A 261 -2.19 -15.60 -5.86
C LYS A 261 -0.90 -15.35 -6.65
N ASP A 262 -0.51 -16.29 -7.49
CA ASP A 262 0.70 -16.18 -8.32
C ASP A 262 0.51 -15.12 -9.42
N LEU A 263 -0.67 -15.08 -10.06
CA LEU A 263 -1.04 -14.04 -11.02
C LEU A 263 -0.93 -12.65 -10.39
N VAL A 264 -1.60 -12.41 -9.26
CA VAL A 264 -1.57 -11.11 -8.58
C VAL A 264 -0.15 -10.75 -8.15
N LYS A 265 0.62 -11.71 -7.62
CA LYS A 265 2.03 -11.50 -7.28
C LYS A 265 2.87 -11.05 -8.49
N ASP A 266 2.60 -11.62 -9.65
CA ASP A 266 3.30 -11.26 -10.88
C ASP A 266 2.85 -9.90 -11.43
N LEU A 267 1.57 -9.59 -11.34
CA LEU A 267 1.04 -8.25 -11.67
C LEU A 267 1.67 -7.16 -10.81
N LEU A 268 1.81 -7.39 -9.51
CA LEU A 268 2.42 -6.42 -8.58
C LEU A 268 3.88 -6.08 -8.92
N LYS A 269 4.61 -6.98 -9.61
CA LYS A 269 5.99 -6.69 -10.08
C LYS A 269 6.02 -5.57 -11.13
N THR A 270 4.95 -5.41 -11.89
CA THR A 270 4.84 -4.35 -12.91
C THR A 270 4.47 -2.99 -12.31
N LYS A 271 4.18 -2.94 -10.99
CA LYS A 271 3.71 -1.74 -10.27
C LYS A 271 2.58 -1.01 -11.01
N PRO A 272 1.46 -1.68 -11.33
CA PRO A 272 0.41 -1.06 -12.13
C PRO A 272 -0.27 0.06 -11.34
N GLU A 273 -0.59 1.17 -12.01
CA GLU A 273 -1.46 2.21 -11.46
C GLU A 273 -2.92 1.76 -11.44
N ALA A 274 -3.32 0.95 -12.43
CA ALA A 274 -4.61 0.29 -12.44
C ALA A 274 -4.55 -1.00 -13.26
N VAL A 275 -5.50 -1.91 -12.98
CA VAL A 275 -5.68 -3.15 -13.73
C VAL A 275 -7.06 -3.13 -14.35
N TYR A 276 -7.12 -3.24 -15.68
CA TYR A 276 -8.37 -3.39 -16.40
C TYR A 276 -8.76 -4.87 -16.50
N VAL A 277 -10.01 -5.16 -16.21
CA VAL A 277 -10.63 -6.49 -16.28
C VAL A 277 -11.91 -6.42 -17.11
N ASP A 278 -12.13 -7.39 -17.96
CA ASP A 278 -13.36 -7.56 -18.71
C ASP A 278 -13.62 -9.05 -18.91
N GLY A 279 -14.83 -9.51 -18.68
CA GLY A 279 -15.23 -10.91 -18.79
C GLY A 279 -16.28 -11.30 -17.75
N ASP A 280 -16.41 -12.61 -17.56
CA ASP A 280 -17.36 -13.17 -16.60
C ASP A 280 -17.01 -12.81 -15.15
N MET A 281 -17.99 -12.26 -14.43
CA MET A 281 -17.78 -11.78 -13.04
C MET A 281 -17.40 -12.91 -12.08
N PHE A 282 -17.87 -14.12 -12.26
CA PHE A 282 -17.52 -15.23 -11.36
C PHE A 282 -16.04 -15.58 -11.46
N SER A 283 -15.51 -15.52 -12.67
CA SER A 283 -14.11 -15.78 -12.96
C SER A 283 -13.22 -14.62 -12.51
N LEU A 284 -13.69 -13.38 -12.67
CA LEU A 284 -12.92 -12.16 -12.35
C LEU A 284 -12.95 -11.80 -10.86
N TYR A 285 -14.04 -12.15 -10.14
CA TYR A 285 -14.21 -11.74 -8.74
C TYR A 285 -13.00 -12.06 -7.84
N PRO A 286 -12.40 -13.27 -7.88
CA PRO A 286 -11.25 -13.57 -7.04
C PRO A 286 -10.02 -12.67 -7.34
N VAL A 287 -9.79 -12.35 -8.62
CA VAL A 287 -8.70 -11.46 -9.06
C VAL A 287 -8.97 -10.03 -8.55
N VAL A 288 -10.17 -9.52 -8.82
CA VAL A 288 -10.61 -8.18 -8.38
C VAL A 288 -10.49 -8.05 -6.86
N HIS A 289 -10.96 -9.05 -6.11
CA HIS A 289 -10.89 -9.06 -4.66
C HIS A 289 -9.44 -9.01 -4.14
N GLN A 290 -8.52 -9.77 -4.74
CA GLN A 290 -7.11 -9.75 -4.34
C GLN A 290 -6.42 -8.43 -4.72
N LEU A 291 -6.70 -7.85 -5.88
CA LEU A 291 -6.17 -6.55 -6.29
C LEU A 291 -6.65 -5.44 -5.34
N ARG A 292 -7.94 -5.44 -4.99
CA ARG A 292 -8.51 -4.48 -4.04
C ARG A 292 -7.88 -4.58 -2.65
N LYS A 293 -7.63 -5.80 -2.14
CA LYS A 293 -6.87 -6.00 -0.88
C LYS A 293 -5.45 -5.43 -0.93
N LYS A 294 -4.92 -5.20 -2.11
CA LYS A 294 -3.60 -4.58 -2.34
C LYS A 294 -3.70 -3.10 -2.72
N HIS A 295 -4.89 -2.51 -2.61
CA HIS A 295 -5.19 -1.13 -2.97
C HIS A 295 -4.86 -0.79 -4.44
N ILE A 296 -4.90 -1.79 -5.32
CA ILE A 296 -4.75 -1.57 -6.76
C ILE A 296 -6.10 -1.20 -7.34
N PRO A 297 -6.24 -0.03 -7.98
CA PRO A 297 -7.46 0.34 -8.70
C PRO A 297 -7.80 -0.67 -9.79
N VAL A 298 -9.06 -1.09 -9.84
CA VAL A 298 -9.56 -2.00 -10.87
C VAL A 298 -10.52 -1.24 -11.77
N LEU A 299 -10.26 -1.31 -13.07
CA LEU A 299 -11.08 -0.75 -14.12
C LEU A 299 -11.85 -1.85 -14.83
N THR A 300 -13.05 -1.54 -15.26
CA THR A 300 -13.86 -2.40 -16.15
C THR A 300 -14.61 -1.53 -17.14
N SER A 301 -15.34 -2.13 -18.06
CA SER A 301 -16.18 -1.40 -18.97
C SER A 301 -17.66 -1.67 -18.74
N VAL A 302 -18.47 -0.67 -19.05
CA VAL A 302 -19.91 -0.76 -19.16
C VAL A 302 -20.36 -0.20 -20.50
N THR A 303 -21.41 -0.76 -21.08
CA THR A 303 -22.03 -0.20 -22.30
C THR A 303 -23.20 0.66 -21.88
N LYS A 304 -23.15 1.94 -22.24
CA LYS A 304 -24.25 2.89 -22.05
C LYS A 304 -24.56 3.58 -23.37
N ASP A 305 -25.80 3.57 -23.79
CA ASP A 305 -26.28 4.17 -25.06
C ASP A 305 -25.50 3.71 -26.30
N GLY A 306 -25.03 2.46 -26.28
CA GLY A 306 -24.22 1.86 -27.38
C GLY A 306 -22.73 2.20 -27.33
N GLU A 307 -22.29 3.02 -26.41
CA GLU A 307 -20.89 3.34 -26.19
C GLU A 307 -20.27 2.55 -25.02
N LYS A 308 -19.04 2.07 -25.22
CA LYS A 308 -18.25 1.39 -24.19
C LYS A 308 -17.52 2.44 -23.35
N LEU A 309 -17.86 2.52 -22.06
CA LEU A 309 -17.26 3.44 -21.10
C LEU A 309 -16.39 2.67 -20.12
N ILE A 310 -15.21 3.21 -19.83
CA ILE A 310 -14.34 2.68 -18.76
C ILE A 310 -14.80 3.25 -17.43
N ILE A 311 -15.01 2.38 -16.47
CA ILE A 311 -15.36 2.76 -15.09
C ILE A 311 -14.38 2.15 -14.11
N ARG A 312 -14.16 2.83 -12.99
CA ARG A 312 -13.44 2.29 -11.84
C ARG A 312 -14.41 1.48 -10.99
N ILE A 313 -14.02 0.25 -10.63
CA ILE A 313 -14.75 -0.52 -9.62
C ILE A 313 -14.50 0.15 -8.26
N PRO A 314 -15.54 0.59 -7.54
CA PRO A 314 -15.35 1.27 -6.25
C PRO A 314 -14.52 0.41 -5.29
N SER A 315 -13.61 1.04 -4.56
CA SER A 315 -12.99 0.42 -3.39
C SER A 315 -14.12 0.13 -2.41
N GLY A 316 -14.29 -1.11 -1.99
CA GLY A 316 -15.23 -1.41 -0.92
C GLY A 316 -14.73 -0.75 0.36
N SER A 317 -15.66 -0.19 1.10
CA SER A 317 -15.50 0.15 2.50
C SER A 317 -15.11 -1.06 3.30
#